data_c2084ada9ef85658e021d70560d05174
#
_entry.id   c2084ada9ef85658e021d70560d05174
#
_cell.length_a   1.000
_cell.length_b   1.000
_cell.length_c   1.000
_cell.angle_alpha   90.00
_cell.angle_beta   90.00
_cell.angle_gamma   90.00
#
_symmetry.space_group_name_H-M   'P 1'
#
loop_
_entity.id
_entity.type
_entity.pdbx_description
1 polymer ?
#
loop_
_entity_poly.entity_id
_entity_poly.type
_entity_poly.pdbx_seq_one_letter_code
_entity_poly.pdbx_strand_id
1 'polypeptide(L)'
;CFKLAEVGYYNVCRNDVVLYHYESVSRGLDNQDDEKMLRLAMERSKLYKNHPAFEGYDPFYNRNLGGYNISFSIQIQKAEDHEPLQTESNMEDFAIDFDTESINFMARINSVEYMNSLVRVVGWFYTGNLAEDSKRELYLVLRGEMGKCYRVDVERFVSEEAKRTYNYENAAVGYEILVDKNDLDSKDHRYQIGIMISGDKRQEWFVQWTERWILC
;
A
#
# COMPACT_ATOMS: atom_id res chain seq x y z
N CYS A 1 -5.57 22.62 5.80
CA CYS A 1 -6.55 21.56 6.14
C CYS A 1 -5.97 20.58 7.14
N PHE A 2 -4.81 19.94 6.92
CA PHE A 2 -4.24 18.94 7.83
C PHE A 2 -4.04 19.44 9.27
N LYS A 3 -3.45 20.65 9.44
CA LYS A 3 -3.28 21.25 10.78
C LYS A 3 -4.58 21.43 11.56
N LEU A 4 -5.69 21.67 10.89
CA LEU A 4 -6.99 21.79 11.53
C LEU A 4 -7.50 20.41 11.93
N ALA A 5 -7.33 19.40 11.07
CA ALA A 5 -7.74 18.04 11.39
C ALA A 5 -6.92 17.45 12.55
N GLU A 6 -5.62 17.73 12.65
CA GLU A 6 -4.76 17.32 13.77
C GLU A 6 -5.20 17.87 15.13
N VAL A 7 -5.86 19.03 15.16
CA VAL A 7 -6.39 19.63 16.39
C VAL A 7 -7.90 19.39 16.56
N GLY A 8 -8.46 18.42 15.79
CA GLY A 8 -9.85 17.96 15.95
C GLY A 8 -10.92 18.80 15.24
N TYR A 9 -10.54 19.70 14.35
CA TYR A 9 -11.49 20.45 13.52
C TYR A 9 -11.73 19.77 12.18
N TYR A 10 -12.95 19.93 11.66
CA TYR A 10 -13.36 19.43 10.36
C TYR A 10 -13.30 20.53 9.30
N ASN A 11 -12.83 20.16 8.10
CA ASN A 11 -12.99 21.02 6.94
C ASN A 11 -14.35 20.78 6.31
N VAL A 12 -15.10 21.83 6.07
CA VAL A 12 -16.44 21.76 5.48
C VAL A 12 -16.41 22.33 4.07
N CYS A 13 -16.85 21.52 3.11
CA CYS A 13 -17.07 21.97 1.74
C CYS A 13 -18.48 22.59 1.64
N ARG A 14 -18.55 23.81 1.18
CA ARG A 14 -19.84 24.51 0.94
C ARG A 14 -20.20 24.40 -0.53
N ASN A 15 -21.27 23.65 -0.82
CA ASN A 15 -21.74 23.40 -2.18
C ASN A 15 -22.60 24.57 -2.75
N ASP A 16 -22.96 25.53 -1.91
CA ASP A 16 -23.73 26.72 -2.30
C ASP A 16 -22.85 27.88 -2.78
N VAL A 17 -21.52 27.73 -2.73
CA VAL A 17 -20.56 28.71 -3.20
C VAL A 17 -19.97 28.27 -4.53
N VAL A 18 -20.13 29.10 -5.55
CA VAL A 18 -19.58 28.85 -6.89
C VAL A 18 -18.37 29.77 -7.10
N LEU A 19 -17.21 29.17 -7.37
CA LEU A 19 -15.99 29.87 -7.76
C LEU A 19 -15.57 29.37 -9.13
N TYR A 20 -15.14 30.27 -9.99
CA TYR A 20 -14.57 29.91 -11.30
C TYR A 20 -13.06 29.90 -11.20
N HIS A 21 -12.45 28.75 -11.45
CA HIS A 21 -11.02 28.58 -11.53
C HIS A 21 -10.60 28.22 -12.96
N TYR A 22 -9.85 29.09 -13.59
CA TYR A 22 -9.32 28.87 -14.94
C TYR A 22 -7.97 28.14 -14.80
N GLU A 23 -8.03 26.80 -14.83
CA GLU A 23 -6.84 25.98 -14.74
C GLU A 23 -5.94 26.14 -15.97
N SER A 24 -4.64 26.01 -15.75
CA SER A 24 -3.60 25.89 -16.79
C SER A 24 -3.36 27.14 -17.67
N VAL A 25 -4.09 28.23 -17.46
CA VAL A 25 -3.92 29.45 -18.29
C VAL A 25 -2.56 30.09 -18.04
N SER A 26 -2.03 30.03 -16.80
CA SER A 26 -0.76 30.68 -16.42
C SER A 26 0.41 29.72 -16.24
N ARG A 27 0.15 28.42 -16.01
CA ARG A 27 1.19 27.44 -15.64
C ARG A 27 1.41 26.33 -16.66
N GLY A 28 0.47 26.11 -17.58
CA GLY A 28 0.44 24.90 -18.43
C GLY A 28 0.11 23.64 -17.63
N LEU A 29 0.20 22.47 -18.27
CA LEU A 29 -0.04 21.18 -17.63
C LEU A 29 1.20 20.76 -16.84
N ASP A 30 1.04 20.46 -15.55
CA ASP A 30 2.15 20.08 -14.68
C ASP A 30 2.73 18.69 -15.02
N ASN A 31 1.94 17.80 -15.64
CA ASN A 31 2.35 16.44 -16.02
C ASN A 31 3.24 16.36 -17.29
N GLN A 32 3.54 17.47 -17.92
CA GLN A 32 4.37 17.54 -19.13
C GLN A 32 5.75 18.16 -18.89
N ASP A 33 6.10 18.41 -17.64
CA ASP A 33 7.31 19.14 -17.26
C ASP A 33 7.99 18.39 -16.09
N ASP A 34 9.13 17.80 -16.35
CA ASP A 34 9.89 17.00 -15.37
C ASP A 34 10.32 17.80 -14.15
N GLU A 35 10.65 19.09 -14.30
CA GLU A 35 11.02 19.94 -13.17
C GLU A 35 9.82 20.20 -12.25
N LYS A 36 8.64 20.40 -12.84
CA LYS A 36 7.40 20.57 -12.06
C LYS A 36 7.00 19.28 -11.36
N MET A 37 7.16 18.12 -12.01
CA MET A 37 6.90 16.82 -11.40
C MET A 37 7.84 16.54 -10.22
N LEU A 38 9.13 16.86 -10.38
CA LEU A 38 10.10 16.73 -9.29
C LEU A 38 9.75 17.64 -8.12
N ARG A 39 9.42 18.90 -8.40
CA ARG A 39 8.98 19.84 -7.36
C ARG A 39 7.74 19.35 -6.63
N LEU A 40 6.73 18.85 -7.35
CA LEU A 40 5.51 18.32 -6.77
C LEU A 40 5.79 17.12 -5.85
N ALA A 41 6.70 16.24 -6.25
CA ALA A 41 7.14 15.12 -5.43
C ALA A 41 7.83 15.57 -4.14
N MET A 42 8.70 16.59 -4.23
CA MET A 42 9.38 17.17 -3.07
C MET A 42 8.39 17.88 -2.12
N GLU A 43 7.45 18.64 -2.65
CA GLU A 43 6.40 19.33 -1.87
C GLU A 43 5.50 18.30 -1.16
N ARG A 44 5.13 17.22 -1.85
CA ARG A 44 4.36 16.11 -1.28
C ARG A 44 5.12 15.42 -0.14
N SER A 45 6.39 15.10 -0.36
CA SER A 45 7.24 14.50 0.67
C SER A 45 7.34 15.40 1.91
N LYS A 46 7.53 16.70 1.71
CA LYS A 46 7.56 17.69 2.81
C LYS A 46 6.22 17.77 3.54
N LEU A 47 5.10 17.71 2.81
CA LEU A 47 3.75 17.74 3.39
C LEU A 47 3.56 16.57 4.35
N TYR A 48 3.82 15.35 3.90
CA TYR A 48 3.63 14.15 4.72
C TYR A 48 4.67 14.00 5.84
N LYS A 49 5.91 14.48 5.62
CA LYS A 49 6.87 14.58 6.71
C LYS A 49 6.38 15.48 7.86
N ASN A 50 5.63 16.54 7.54
CA ASN A 50 5.06 17.44 8.54
C ASN A 50 3.72 16.93 9.11
N HIS A 51 3.05 16.01 8.42
CA HIS A 51 1.73 15.49 8.74
C HIS A 51 1.69 13.96 8.54
N PRO A 52 2.50 13.18 9.27
CA PRO A 52 2.66 11.74 9.03
C PRO A 52 1.37 10.94 9.22
N ALA A 53 0.45 11.41 10.06
CA ALA A 53 -0.84 10.75 10.27
C ALA A 53 -1.74 10.71 9.01
N PHE A 54 -1.46 11.57 8.02
CA PHE A 54 -2.21 11.62 6.77
C PHE A 54 -1.47 10.99 5.58
N GLU A 55 -0.28 10.45 5.80
CA GLU A 55 0.45 9.74 4.76
C GLU A 55 -0.26 8.41 4.46
N GLY A 56 -0.78 8.30 3.23
CA GLY A 56 -1.54 7.12 2.80
C GLY A 56 -2.96 7.01 3.38
N TYR A 57 -3.40 7.95 4.20
CA TYR A 57 -4.74 7.97 4.79
C TYR A 57 -5.36 9.35 4.73
N ASP A 58 -6.51 9.46 4.08
CA ASP A 58 -7.39 10.62 4.14
C ASP A 58 -8.76 10.19 4.67
N PRO A 59 -9.14 10.59 5.92
CA PRO A 59 -10.40 10.18 6.51
C PRO A 59 -11.63 10.71 5.75
N PHE A 60 -11.43 11.72 4.90
CA PHE A 60 -12.49 12.35 4.12
C PHE A 60 -12.51 11.86 2.65
N TYR A 61 -11.51 11.10 2.23
CA TYR A 61 -11.47 10.57 0.88
C TYR A 61 -12.37 9.34 0.75
N ASN A 62 -13.23 9.33 -0.27
CA ASN A 62 -14.10 8.20 -0.50
C ASN A 62 -13.27 6.94 -0.87
N ARG A 63 -13.38 5.91 -0.05
CA ARG A 63 -12.63 4.64 -0.21
C ARG A 63 -12.95 3.92 -1.53
N ASN A 64 -14.08 4.22 -2.15
CA ASN A 64 -14.48 3.66 -3.44
C ASN A 64 -13.84 4.39 -4.63
N LEU A 65 -13.12 5.48 -4.38
CA LEU A 65 -12.36 6.18 -5.42
C LEU A 65 -10.92 5.65 -5.44
N GLY A 66 -10.37 5.53 -6.64
CA GLY A 66 -9.00 5.07 -6.84
C GLY A 66 -7.99 5.92 -6.09
N GLY A 67 -7.17 5.26 -5.28
CA GLY A 67 -6.13 5.94 -4.53
C GLY A 67 -5.11 6.59 -5.46
N TYR A 68 -4.74 7.83 -5.16
CA TYR A 68 -3.62 8.58 -5.73
C TYR A 68 -3.62 8.91 -7.23
N ASN A 69 -4.63 8.51 -7.98
CA ASN A 69 -4.80 8.99 -9.35
C ASN A 69 -5.67 10.24 -9.37
N ILE A 70 -5.23 11.25 -10.10
CA ILE A 70 -5.91 12.53 -10.33
C ILE A 70 -7.29 12.35 -10.99
N SER A 71 -7.63 11.13 -11.40
CA SER A 71 -8.80 10.86 -12.21
C SER A 71 -10.12 10.66 -11.45
N PHE A 72 -10.13 10.66 -10.09
CA PHE A 72 -11.33 10.37 -9.30
C PHE A 72 -12.16 9.19 -9.85
N SER A 73 -11.51 8.28 -10.58
CA SER A 73 -12.16 7.11 -11.12
C SER A 73 -12.68 6.23 -9.99
N ILE A 74 -13.92 5.81 -10.07
CA ILE A 74 -14.44 4.77 -9.19
C ILE A 74 -13.52 3.56 -9.42
N GLN A 75 -12.73 3.20 -8.40
CA GLN A 75 -12.19 1.86 -8.38
C GLN A 75 -13.38 0.93 -8.13
N ILE A 76 -13.95 0.44 -9.21
CA ILE A 76 -14.55 -0.86 -9.13
C ILE A 76 -13.35 -1.76 -8.86
N GLN A 77 -13.06 -2.00 -7.57
CA GLN A 77 -12.26 -3.15 -7.19
C GLN A 77 -13.07 -4.33 -7.73
N LYS A 78 -12.73 -4.78 -8.93
CA LYS A 78 -13.02 -6.16 -9.27
C LYS A 78 -12.23 -6.90 -8.20
N ALA A 79 -12.94 -7.42 -7.21
CA ALA A 79 -12.40 -8.47 -6.38
C ALA A 79 -11.69 -9.40 -7.37
N GLU A 80 -10.40 -9.59 -7.19
CA GLU A 80 -9.73 -10.58 -8.02
C GLU A 80 -10.57 -11.85 -7.87
N ASP A 81 -10.88 -12.53 -8.98
CA ASP A 81 -11.77 -13.69 -9.00
C ASP A 81 -11.11 -14.88 -8.28
N HIS A 82 -10.84 -14.72 -7.01
CA HIS A 82 -10.39 -15.77 -6.10
C HIS A 82 -11.28 -15.78 -4.85
N GLU A 83 -11.41 -16.94 -4.24
CA GLU A 83 -12.17 -17.06 -3.00
C GLU A 83 -11.44 -16.30 -1.87
N PRO A 84 -12.12 -15.38 -1.16
CA PRO A 84 -11.49 -14.64 -0.07
C PRO A 84 -10.99 -15.56 1.05
N LEU A 85 -9.82 -15.25 1.58
CA LEU A 85 -9.28 -15.92 2.75
C LEU A 85 -10.27 -15.82 3.92
N GLN A 86 -10.62 -16.96 4.50
CA GLN A 86 -11.58 -17.05 5.63
C GLN A 86 -10.88 -17.31 6.96
N THR A 87 -9.62 -17.73 6.93
CA THR A 87 -8.84 -18.08 8.11
C THR A 87 -7.77 -17.03 8.33
N GLU A 88 -7.58 -16.60 9.58
CA GLU A 88 -6.50 -15.70 9.92
C GLU A 88 -5.13 -16.26 9.53
N SER A 89 -4.29 -15.42 8.99
CA SER A 89 -2.93 -15.78 8.62
C SER A 89 -2.06 -15.95 9.86
N ASN A 90 -1.16 -16.93 9.84
CA ASN A 90 -0.19 -17.09 10.92
C ASN A 90 0.72 -15.86 10.98
N MET A 91 0.92 -15.37 12.19
CA MET A 91 1.78 -14.22 12.45
C MET A 91 2.78 -14.57 13.55
N GLU A 92 4.06 -14.25 13.34
CA GLU A 92 5.11 -14.48 14.32
C GLU A 92 6.02 -13.25 14.47
N ASP A 93 6.58 -13.09 15.68
CA ASP A 93 7.59 -12.06 15.93
C ASP A 93 8.79 -12.31 14.99
N PHE A 94 9.28 -11.26 14.37
CA PHE A 94 10.33 -11.34 13.38
C PHE A 94 11.37 -10.23 13.57
N ALA A 95 12.65 -10.59 13.59
CA ALA A 95 13.73 -9.63 13.59
C ALA A 95 14.23 -9.47 12.15
N ILE A 96 14.11 -8.25 11.61
CA ILE A 96 14.65 -7.93 10.28
C ILE A 96 16.13 -7.58 10.46
N ASP A 97 16.99 -8.36 9.83
CA ASP A 97 18.39 -8.01 9.68
C ASP A 97 18.50 -6.96 8.55
N PHE A 98 18.93 -5.75 8.90
CA PHE A 98 18.96 -4.60 7.99
C PHE A 98 20.05 -4.69 6.90
N ASP A 99 20.92 -5.69 6.94
CA ASP A 99 21.89 -5.98 5.88
C ASP A 99 21.27 -6.70 4.66
N THR A 100 19.97 -6.90 4.66
CA THR A 100 19.27 -7.47 3.50
C THR A 100 19.32 -6.47 2.35
N GLU A 101 20.09 -6.77 1.31
CA GLU A 101 20.14 -5.95 0.10
C GLU A 101 18.72 -5.75 -0.44
N SER A 102 18.28 -4.50 -0.53
CA SER A 102 17.00 -4.18 -1.11
C SER A 102 17.06 -4.34 -2.62
N ILE A 103 16.63 -5.47 -3.14
CA ILE A 103 16.30 -5.55 -4.57
C ILE A 103 15.04 -4.68 -4.78
N ASN A 104 15.14 -3.75 -5.73
CA ASN A 104 13.97 -3.02 -6.20
C ASN A 104 13.12 -3.96 -7.04
N PHE A 105 12.03 -4.46 -6.45
CA PHE A 105 10.99 -5.17 -7.18
C PHE A 105 9.65 -4.43 -7.03
N MET A 106 8.74 -4.68 -7.93
CA MET A 106 7.43 -4.07 -7.84
C MET A 106 6.61 -4.80 -6.77
N ALA A 107 6.27 -4.10 -5.72
CA ALA A 107 5.39 -4.55 -4.65
C ALA A 107 4.12 -3.72 -4.70
N ARG A 108 2.98 -4.32 -5.02
CA ARG A 108 1.70 -3.64 -5.14
C ARG A 108 0.72 -4.14 -4.10
N ILE A 109 0.13 -3.21 -3.37
CA ILE A 109 -1.02 -3.48 -2.51
C ILE A 109 -2.26 -2.92 -3.20
N ASN A 110 -3.17 -3.81 -3.55
CA ASN A 110 -4.43 -3.46 -4.22
C ASN A 110 -5.44 -2.93 -3.22
N SER A 111 -5.60 -3.61 -2.07
CA SER A 111 -6.52 -3.17 -1.02
C SER A 111 -5.97 -3.44 0.38
N VAL A 112 -6.40 -2.59 1.31
CA VAL A 112 -6.32 -2.80 2.76
C VAL A 112 -7.75 -2.57 3.29
N GLU A 113 -8.40 -3.63 3.69
CA GLU A 113 -9.81 -3.63 4.11
C GLU A 113 -9.91 -3.90 5.60
N TYR A 114 -10.73 -3.11 6.29
CA TYR A 114 -10.93 -3.23 7.72
C TYR A 114 -12.31 -3.82 8.00
N MET A 115 -12.33 -4.94 8.72
CA MET A 115 -13.55 -5.67 9.09
C MET A 115 -13.55 -5.87 10.61
N ASN A 116 -14.05 -4.90 11.35
CA ASN A 116 -13.96 -4.84 12.83
C ASN A 116 -12.50 -4.87 13.31
N SER A 117 -12.10 -5.95 14.01
CA SER A 117 -10.70 -6.17 14.43
C SER A 117 -9.82 -6.73 13.32
N LEU A 118 -10.41 -7.33 12.28
CA LEU A 118 -9.65 -7.97 11.20
C LEU A 118 -9.24 -6.97 10.13
N VAL A 119 -8.05 -7.16 9.58
CA VAL A 119 -7.52 -6.41 8.45
C VAL A 119 -7.14 -7.39 7.36
N ARG A 120 -7.76 -7.22 6.20
CA ARG A 120 -7.45 -7.95 4.98
C ARG A 120 -6.54 -7.12 4.10
N VAL A 121 -5.42 -7.69 3.66
CA VAL A 121 -4.50 -7.05 2.72
C VAL A 121 -4.36 -7.94 1.49
N VAL A 122 -4.57 -7.37 0.32
CA VAL A 122 -4.49 -8.05 -0.96
C VAL A 122 -3.55 -7.30 -1.89
N GLY A 123 -2.73 -8.03 -2.61
CA GLY A 123 -1.80 -7.43 -3.57
C GLY A 123 -1.11 -8.45 -4.46
N TRP A 124 -0.09 -8.00 -5.16
CA TRP A 124 0.78 -8.85 -5.97
C TRP A 124 2.19 -8.24 -6.07
N PHE A 125 3.17 -9.04 -6.50
CA PHE A 125 4.55 -8.59 -6.67
C PHE A 125 5.13 -9.05 -8.01
N TYR A 126 6.21 -8.41 -8.43
CA TYR A 126 6.90 -8.71 -9.68
C TYR A 126 8.37 -8.32 -9.60
N THR A 127 9.28 -9.27 -9.83
CA THR A 127 10.73 -9.04 -9.83
C THR A 127 11.35 -8.94 -11.24
N GLY A 128 10.54 -9.16 -12.28
CA GLY A 128 11.01 -9.19 -13.67
C GLY A 128 10.74 -10.53 -14.36
N ASN A 129 10.42 -11.59 -13.61
CA ASN A 129 10.16 -12.90 -14.17
C ASN A 129 9.04 -13.63 -13.42
N LEU A 130 7.80 -13.57 -13.93
CA LEU A 130 6.62 -14.17 -13.30
C LEU A 130 6.74 -15.68 -13.08
N ALA A 131 7.45 -16.40 -13.93
CA ALA A 131 7.63 -17.84 -13.79
C ALA A 131 8.48 -18.19 -12.57
N GLU A 132 9.50 -17.41 -12.28
CA GLU A 132 10.33 -17.56 -11.09
C GLU A 132 9.61 -16.99 -9.86
N ASP A 133 8.97 -15.84 -9.98
CA ASP A 133 8.21 -15.20 -8.91
C ASP A 133 7.11 -16.11 -8.36
N SER A 134 6.47 -16.90 -9.23
CA SER A 134 5.45 -17.87 -8.84
C SER A 134 5.97 -19.02 -7.96
N LYS A 135 7.30 -19.22 -7.92
CA LYS A 135 7.97 -20.27 -7.12
C LYS A 135 8.63 -19.72 -5.85
N ARG A 136 8.84 -18.40 -5.75
CA ARG A 136 9.48 -17.78 -4.59
C ARG A 136 8.66 -17.96 -3.33
N GLU A 137 9.31 -18.16 -2.20
CA GLU A 137 8.64 -18.00 -0.90
C GLU A 137 8.28 -16.54 -0.70
N LEU A 138 7.12 -16.30 -0.11
CA LEU A 138 6.55 -14.96 0.04
C LEU A 138 5.92 -14.82 1.42
N TYR A 139 6.24 -13.73 2.08
CA TYR A 139 5.62 -13.29 3.33
C TYR A 139 5.29 -11.81 3.26
N LEU A 140 4.29 -11.38 4.02
CA LEU A 140 4.22 -9.99 4.40
C LEU A 140 4.98 -9.76 5.70
N VAL A 141 5.58 -8.59 5.83
CA VAL A 141 6.19 -8.11 7.06
C VAL A 141 5.50 -6.84 7.50
N LEU A 142 5.17 -6.77 8.79
CA LEU A 142 4.54 -5.62 9.41
C LEU A 142 5.55 -5.00 10.37
N ARG A 143 5.87 -3.71 10.19
CA ARG A 143 6.79 -2.98 11.07
C ARG A 143 6.06 -1.87 11.80
N GLY A 144 5.98 -1.99 13.11
CA GLY A 144 5.43 -0.96 13.99
C GLY A 144 6.33 0.27 14.13
N GLU A 145 5.78 1.37 14.57
CA GLU A 145 6.52 2.63 14.79
C GLU A 145 7.61 2.49 15.85
N MET A 146 7.40 1.64 16.86
CA MET A 146 8.37 1.34 17.91
C MET A 146 9.41 0.29 17.50
N GLY A 147 9.37 -0.15 16.24
CA GLY A 147 10.34 -1.06 15.65
C GLY A 147 10.03 -2.55 15.80
N LYS A 148 8.93 -2.93 16.46
CA LYS A 148 8.50 -4.33 16.51
C LYS A 148 8.07 -4.78 15.11
N CYS A 149 8.52 -5.95 14.69
CA CYS A 149 8.20 -6.50 13.39
C CYS A 149 7.54 -7.86 13.53
N TYR A 150 6.63 -8.13 12.60
CA TYR A 150 5.97 -9.43 12.45
C TYR A 150 6.17 -9.94 11.03
N ARG A 151 6.39 -11.23 10.91
CA ARG A 151 6.28 -11.97 9.66
C ARG A 151 4.92 -12.63 9.60
N VAL A 152 4.22 -12.47 8.48
CA VAL A 152 2.86 -12.96 8.28
C VAL A 152 2.85 -13.89 7.08
N ASP A 153 2.36 -15.12 7.29
CA ASP A 153 2.15 -16.07 6.21
C ASP A 153 1.08 -15.55 5.25
N VAL A 154 1.26 -15.78 3.97
CA VAL A 154 0.33 -15.32 2.94
C VAL A 154 -0.36 -16.50 2.25
N GLU A 155 -1.63 -16.36 1.92
CA GLU A 155 -2.25 -17.18 0.90
C GLU A 155 -1.93 -16.62 -0.48
N ARG A 156 -1.55 -17.52 -1.40
CA ARG A 156 -1.16 -17.14 -2.76
C ARG A 156 -2.26 -17.48 -3.75
N PHE A 157 -2.43 -16.58 -4.72
CA PHE A 157 -3.36 -16.79 -5.82
C PHE A 157 -2.82 -16.28 -7.16
N VAL A 158 -3.49 -16.65 -8.25
CA VAL A 158 -3.15 -16.13 -9.58
C VAL A 158 -3.74 -14.75 -9.76
N SER A 159 -2.88 -13.73 -9.81
CA SER A 159 -3.32 -12.34 -9.97
C SER A 159 -3.79 -12.06 -11.40
N GLU A 160 -5.06 -11.76 -11.58
CA GLU A 160 -5.63 -11.35 -12.87
C GLU A 160 -5.08 -10.00 -13.35
N GLU A 161 -4.72 -9.11 -12.43
CA GLU A 161 -4.07 -7.85 -12.78
C GLU A 161 -2.66 -8.09 -13.33
N ALA A 162 -1.85 -8.92 -12.67
CA ALA A 162 -0.52 -9.28 -13.13
C ALA A 162 -0.57 -10.02 -14.47
N LYS A 163 -1.53 -10.96 -14.65
CA LYS A 163 -1.77 -11.66 -15.92
C LYS A 163 -1.97 -10.69 -17.07
N ARG A 164 -2.86 -9.72 -16.88
CA ARG A 164 -3.17 -8.71 -17.92
C ARG A 164 -2.00 -7.79 -18.20
N THR A 165 -1.32 -7.35 -17.13
CA THR A 165 -0.21 -6.40 -17.24
C THR A 165 0.99 -7.00 -17.96
N TYR A 166 1.31 -8.27 -17.73
CA TYR A 166 2.50 -8.94 -18.24
C TYR A 166 2.19 -10.03 -19.28
N ASN A 167 0.93 -10.22 -19.63
CA ASN A 167 0.47 -11.25 -20.58
C ASN A 167 1.01 -12.65 -20.26
N TYR A 168 0.86 -13.08 -18.99
CA TYR A 168 1.35 -14.36 -18.50
C TYR A 168 0.28 -15.14 -17.71
N GLU A 169 -0.14 -16.30 -18.23
CA GLU A 169 -1.31 -17.05 -17.73
C GLU A 169 -1.19 -17.56 -16.28
N ASN A 170 -0.01 -17.95 -15.84
CA ASN A 170 0.23 -18.59 -14.54
C ASN A 170 0.86 -17.64 -13.51
N ALA A 171 0.44 -16.39 -13.48
CA ALA A 171 0.96 -15.37 -12.57
C ALA A 171 0.51 -15.58 -11.11
N ALA A 172 0.95 -16.70 -10.47
CA ALA A 172 0.70 -16.97 -9.06
C ALA A 172 1.55 -16.07 -8.14
N VAL A 173 1.45 -14.78 -8.38
CA VAL A 173 2.17 -13.70 -7.69
C VAL A 173 1.26 -12.84 -6.83
N GLY A 174 -0.03 -13.14 -6.83
CA GLY A 174 -1.01 -12.55 -5.92
C GLY A 174 -0.81 -13.07 -4.50
N TYR A 175 -1.11 -12.24 -3.52
CA TYR A 175 -1.08 -12.59 -2.10
C TYR A 175 -2.25 -11.96 -1.36
N GLU A 176 -2.67 -12.66 -0.33
CA GLU A 176 -3.68 -12.20 0.64
C GLU A 176 -3.25 -12.56 2.05
N ILE A 177 -3.52 -11.67 3.00
CA ILE A 177 -3.46 -11.95 4.43
C ILE A 177 -4.75 -11.47 5.11
N LEU A 178 -5.06 -12.11 6.22
CA LEU A 178 -6.09 -11.69 7.17
C LEU A 178 -5.48 -11.68 8.57
N VAL A 179 -5.38 -10.52 9.18
CA VAL A 179 -4.72 -10.31 10.48
C VAL A 179 -5.70 -9.71 11.47
N ASP A 180 -5.78 -10.24 12.71
CA ASP A 180 -6.48 -9.58 13.81
C ASP A 180 -5.57 -8.47 14.40
N LYS A 181 -6.08 -7.25 14.45
CA LYS A 181 -5.36 -6.12 15.07
C LYS A 181 -5.10 -6.33 16.57
N ASN A 182 -5.91 -7.15 17.22
CA ASN A 182 -5.71 -7.44 18.65
C ASN A 182 -4.43 -8.26 18.90
N ASP A 183 -3.88 -8.94 17.90
CA ASP A 183 -2.63 -9.69 17.98
C ASP A 183 -1.40 -8.80 17.76
N LEU A 184 -1.60 -7.57 17.31
CA LEU A 184 -0.55 -6.58 17.14
C LEU A 184 -0.26 -5.86 18.48
N ASP A 185 0.98 -5.40 18.66
CA ASP A 185 1.34 -4.67 19.89
C ASP A 185 0.58 -3.35 19.98
N SER A 186 -0.21 -3.20 21.02
CA SER A 186 -1.07 -2.01 21.24
C SER A 186 -0.28 -0.71 21.49
N LYS A 187 1.04 -0.77 21.62
CA LYS A 187 1.90 0.41 21.72
C LYS A 187 2.13 1.09 20.36
N ASP A 188 1.97 0.34 19.29
CA ASP A 188 2.07 0.85 17.93
C ASP A 188 0.68 1.22 17.40
N HIS A 189 0.52 2.44 16.92
CA HIS A 189 -0.75 2.90 16.34
C HIS A 189 -0.89 2.51 14.88
N ARG A 190 0.20 2.12 14.25
CA ARG A 190 0.23 1.69 12.84
C ARG A 190 1.42 0.80 12.54
N TYR A 191 1.24 -0.02 11.52
CA TYR A 191 2.26 -0.93 11.02
C TYR A 191 2.48 -0.71 9.53
N GLN A 192 3.72 -0.42 9.14
CA GLN A 192 4.10 -0.33 7.74
C GLN A 192 4.11 -1.74 7.13
N ILE A 193 3.55 -1.86 5.94
CA ILE A 193 3.49 -3.13 5.22
C ILE A 193 4.72 -3.25 4.33
N GLY A 194 5.45 -4.35 4.48
CA GLY A 194 6.52 -4.76 3.57
C GLY A 194 6.20 -6.11 2.94
N ILE A 195 6.79 -6.35 1.79
CA ILE A 195 6.70 -7.63 1.09
C ILE A 195 8.08 -8.26 1.12
N MET A 196 8.16 -9.47 1.64
CA MET A 196 9.39 -10.24 1.77
C MET A 196 9.35 -11.46 0.86
N ILE A 197 10.36 -11.61 0.02
CA ILE A 197 10.49 -12.72 -0.93
C ILE A 197 11.84 -13.43 -0.76
N SER A 198 11.86 -14.73 -1.07
CA SER A 198 13.13 -15.47 -1.14
C SER A 198 13.94 -15.04 -2.34
N GLY A 199 15.26 -14.96 -2.16
CA GLY A 199 16.23 -14.77 -3.23
C GLY A 199 16.51 -16.06 -4.02
N ASP A 200 17.51 -15.99 -4.90
CA ASP A 200 17.94 -17.13 -5.71
C ASP A 200 18.90 -18.05 -4.94
N LYS A 201 19.55 -17.53 -3.90
CA LYS A 201 20.42 -18.30 -3.02
C LYS A 201 19.67 -18.75 -1.77
N ARG A 202 20.12 -19.87 -1.21
CA ARG A 202 19.57 -20.39 0.03
C ARG A 202 19.74 -19.38 1.18
N GLN A 203 18.66 -19.08 1.91
CA GLN A 203 18.63 -18.12 3.02
C GLN A 203 18.82 -16.64 2.61
N GLU A 204 18.66 -16.32 1.34
CA GLU A 204 18.66 -14.95 0.87
C GLU A 204 17.20 -14.43 0.87
N TRP A 205 16.98 -13.25 1.48
CA TRP A 205 15.67 -12.63 1.58
C TRP A 205 15.74 -11.17 1.17
N PHE A 206 14.71 -10.71 0.47
CA PHE A 206 14.57 -9.32 0.06
C PHE A 206 13.27 -8.77 0.58
N VAL A 207 13.31 -7.56 1.15
CA VAL A 207 12.13 -6.87 1.65
C VAL A 207 11.94 -5.57 0.89
N GLN A 208 10.77 -5.42 0.28
CA GLN A 208 10.33 -4.15 -0.30
C GLN A 208 9.30 -3.52 0.63
N TRP A 209 9.64 -2.41 1.26
CA TRP A 209 8.70 -1.63 2.05
C TRP A 209 7.78 -0.84 1.13
N THR A 210 6.49 -0.85 1.46
CA THR A 210 5.46 -0.10 0.73
C THR A 210 5.13 1.20 1.46
N GLU A 211 4.38 2.09 0.80
CA GLU A 211 3.83 3.29 1.43
C GLU A 211 2.49 3.01 2.16
N ARG A 212 2.11 1.75 2.32
CA ARG A 212 0.84 1.35 2.95
C ARG A 212 1.04 0.94 4.39
N TRP A 213 0.01 1.22 5.18
CA TRP A 213 0.01 0.99 6.62
C TRP A 213 -1.28 0.29 7.05
N ILE A 214 -1.17 -0.56 8.06
CA ILE A 214 -2.31 -1.03 8.85
C ILE A 214 -2.44 -0.07 10.03
N LEU A 215 -3.64 0.43 10.27
CA LEU A 215 -3.98 1.28 11.41
C LEU A 215 -4.61 0.43 12.52
N CYS A 216 -4.10 0.57 13.75
CA CYS A 216 -4.57 -0.16 14.94
C CYS A 216 -5.50 0.68 15.79
#